data_d677f59048076234231ad9b0af91f244
#
_entry.id   d677f59048076234231ad9b0af91f244
#
_cell.length_a   1.000
_cell.length_b   1.000
_cell.length_c   1.000
_cell.angle_alpha   90.00
_cell.angle_beta   90.00
_cell.angle_gamma   90.00
#
_symmetry.space_group_name_H-M   'P 1'
#
loop_
_entity.id
_entity.type
_entity.pdbx_description
1 polymer ?
#
loop_
_entity_poly.entity_id
_entity_poly.type
_entity_poly.pdbx_seq_one_letter_code
_entity_poly.pdbx_strand_id
1 'polypeptide(L)'
;RGKKLHLGDTPRPPAKGLRPSAHPFLTILLLAPGDSPTWLPVINFTVQFRAFRSFTATRRPDLQYTKAHTLVARRIIDNVARVIVGKTGVIEQALGTLIAQGHALIEDVPGVGKTMLAKSLAASIGCSFKRIQFTPDLLPSDITGISIYNQQMGEFQFRPGPVMAQVVLTDEINRATPKTQSALLEAMEERQVTVDGVTHYLQHPFLVIATQNPIEYEGTFPLPEAQLDRFLMRISLGYPDFTEEMSIIERQEQVHPIETLQAVATPQEVVGLQEAAKSVYVDRLVRHYIVALVEATRQHRDVALGASPRASLGLFRAARALALVQDRDYAIPDDVRVLAPAVIAHRLILSPSARMRGIKSAEVVNNLLNEVAVPGVAR
;
A
#
# COMPACT_ATOMS: atom_id res chain seq x y z
N ARG A 1 24.94 -6.72 -68.63
CA ARG A 1 24.79 -8.20 -68.47
C ARG A 1 23.56 -8.45 -67.61
N GLY A 2 22.45 -8.85 -68.30
CA GLY A 2 21.17 -9.14 -67.73
C GLY A 2 21.09 -10.51 -67.10
N LYS A 3 20.12 -10.66 -66.19
CA LYS A 3 19.45 -11.93 -65.92
C LYS A 3 17.97 -11.69 -65.73
N LYS A 4 17.20 -12.31 -66.66
CA LYS A 4 15.76 -12.47 -66.63
C LYS A 4 15.37 -13.37 -65.43
N LEU A 5 14.28 -13.06 -64.77
CA LEU A 5 13.57 -13.96 -63.88
C LEU A 5 12.20 -14.24 -64.44
N HIS A 6 11.86 -15.54 -64.48
CA HIS A 6 10.65 -16.15 -65.00
C HIS A 6 9.40 -15.81 -64.15
N LEU A 7 8.29 -15.57 -64.85
CA LEU A 7 6.93 -15.66 -64.36
C LEU A 7 6.52 -17.14 -64.28
N GLY A 8 5.99 -17.53 -63.14
CA GLY A 8 5.40 -18.85 -62.93
C GLY A 8 4.19 -18.76 -62.00
N ASP A 9 3.07 -19.12 -62.55
CA ASP A 9 1.83 -19.71 -62.00
C ASP A 9 0.98 -19.00 -60.94
N THR A 10 -0.19 -18.58 -61.39
CA THR A 10 -1.40 -18.24 -60.59
C THR A 10 -2.11 -19.50 -60.10
N PRO A 11 -2.53 -19.62 -58.86
CA PRO A 11 -3.49 -20.62 -58.43
C PRO A 11 -4.93 -20.12 -58.55
N ARG A 12 -5.83 -21.03 -58.95
CA ARG A 12 -7.29 -20.85 -59.13
C ARG A 12 -8.03 -20.59 -57.82
N PRO A 13 -9.17 -19.90 -57.85
CA PRO A 13 -9.99 -19.62 -56.69
C PRO A 13 -10.86 -20.83 -56.28
N PRO A 14 -11.13 -21.05 -54.99
CA PRO A 14 -12.15 -22.00 -54.54
C PRO A 14 -13.55 -21.39 -54.47
N ALA A 15 -14.53 -22.28 -54.51
CA ALA A 15 -15.94 -22.10 -54.75
C ALA A 15 -16.71 -21.29 -53.70
N LYS A 16 -17.87 -20.81 -54.14
CA LYS A 16 -18.94 -20.05 -53.46
C LYS A 16 -19.42 -20.67 -52.14
N GLY A 17 -19.63 -19.81 -51.14
CA GLY A 17 -20.53 -20.10 -50.04
C GLY A 17 -20.38 -19.16 -48.86
N LEU A 18 -21.47 -18.42 -48.54
CA LEU A 18 -21.75 -17.63 -47.34
C LEU A 18 -21.36 -16.15 -47.38
N ARG A 19 -22.38 -15.31 -47.49
CA ARG A 19 -22.33 -13.85 -47.30
C ARG A 19 -22.24 -13.54 -45.80
N PRO A 20 -21.34 -12.65 -45.37
CA PRO A 20 -21.46 -11.99 -44.07
C PRO A 20 -22.23 -10.66 -44.27
N SER A 21 -23.13 -10.38 -43.34
CA SER A 21 -23.90 -9.13 -43.22
C SER A 21 -22.99 -7.93 -43.00
N ALA A 22 -23.29 -6.87 -43.75
CA ALA A 22 -22.62 -5.57 -43.68
C ALA A 22 -22.94 -4.86 -42.39
N HIS A 23 -21.92 -4.46 -41.63
CA HIS A 23 -22.01 -3.43 -40.58
C HIS A 23 -21.37 -2.13 -41.10
N PRO A 24 -21.95 -0.96 -40.78
CA PRO A 24 -21.52 0.32 -41.34
C PRO A 24 -20.14 0.73 -40.76
N PHE A 25 -19.22 1.03 -41.64
CA PHE A 25 -17.93 1.63 -41.32
C PHE A 25 -18.10 3.15 -41.17
N LEU A 26 -17.69 3.70 -40.04
CA LEU A 26 -17.55 5.14 -39.85
C LEU A 26 -16.16 5.54 -40.33
N THR A 27 -16.10 6.22 -41.48
CA THR A 27 -14.87 6.78 -42.04
C THR A 27 -14.72 8.21 -41.51
N ILE A 28 -13.74 8.46 -40.67
CA ILE A 28 -13.38 9.81 -40.23
C ILE A 28 -12.31 10.34 -41.19
N LEU A 29 -12.65 11.37 -41.96
CA LEU A 29 -11.75 12.09 -42.85
C LEU A 29 -11.11 13.23 -42.03
N LEU A 30 -9.83 13.15 -41.73
CA LEU A 30 -9.04 14.27 -41.18
C LEU A 30 -8.39 15.02 -42.35
N LEU A 31 -8.90 16.22 -42.65
CA LEU A 31 -8.28 17.15 -43.57
C LEU A 31 -7.32 18.07 -42.82
N ALA A 32 -6.05 18.05 -43.20
CA ALA A 32 -5.08 19.06 -42.81
C ALA A 32 -5.12 20.23 -43.83
N PRO A 33 -4.96 21.47 -43.40
CA PRO A 33 -5.00 22.60 -44.32
C PRO A 33 -3.64 22.79 -45.00
N GLY A 34 -3.59 22.69 -46.32
CA GLY A 34 -2.47 23.09 -47.19
C GLY A 34 -1.78 21.95 -47.93
N ASP A 35 -1.93 21.99 -49.27
CA ASP A 35 -1.16 21.32 -50.31
C ASP A 35 -1.25 19.80 -50.50
N SER A 36 -1.84 19.46 -51.65
CA SER A 36 -1.82 18.19 -52.43
C SER A 36 -1.84 16.85 -51.70
N PRO A 37 -2.70 15.90 -52.08
CA PRO A 37 -2.94 14.65 -51.36
C PRO A 37 -1.81 13.66 -51.59
N THR A 38 -0.92 13.54 -50.64
CA THR A 38 -0.02 12.39 -50.54
C THR A 38 -0.70 11.28 -49.71
N TRP A 39 -0.93 10.14 -50.36
CA TRP A 39 -1.51 8.97 -49.70
C TRP A 39 -0.53 8.35 -48.72
N LEU A 40 -0.78 8.50 -47.43
CA LEU A 40 -0.11 7.74 -46.40
C LEU A 40 -0.83 6.39 -46.22
N PRO A 41 -0.10 5.30 -45.95
CA PRO A 41 -0.73 3.99 -45.74
C PRO A 41 -1.60 4.02 -44.49
N VAL A 42 -2.86 3.61 -44.64
CA VAL A 42 -3.82 3.46 -43.55
C VAL A 42 -3.34 2.35 -42.63
N ILE A 43 -2.84 2.71 -41.46
CA ILE A 43 -2.60 1.75 -40.42
C ILE A 43 -3.96 1.38 -39.80
N ASN A 44 -4.46 0.19 -40.16
CA ASN A 44 -5.66 -0.38 -39.56
C ASN A 44 -5.43 -0.70 -38.09
N PHE A 45 -5.81 0.21 -37.21
CA PHE A 45 -6.02 -0.10 -35.80
C PHE A 45 -7.37 -0.79 -35.62
N THR A 46 -7.42 -2.09 -35.86
CA THR A 46 -8.56 -2.90 -35.44
C THR A 46 -8.45 -3.12 -33.92
N VAL A 47 -9.03 -2.20 -33.13
CA VAL A 47 -9.24 -2.45 -31.71
C VAL A 47 -10.33 -3.51 -31.61
N GLN A 48 -9.93 -4.76 -31.39
CA GLN A 48 -10.85 -5.85 -31.09
C GLN A 48 -11.49 -5.64 -29.71
N PHE A 49 -12.66 -4.98 -29.70
CA PHE A 49 -13.60 -4.98 -28.56
C PHE A 49 -14.26 -6.36 -28.39
N ARG A 50 -13.47 -7.43 -28.24
CA ARG A 50 -14.00 -8.79 -28.10
C ARG A 50 -13.27 -9.61 -27.02
N ALA A 51 -12.96 -9.01 -25.88
CA ALA A 51 -12.32 -9.76 -24.80
C ALA A 51 -12.93 -9.53 -23.40
N PHE A 52 -14.12 -8.92 -23.29
CA PHE A 52 -14.73 -8.77 -21.96
C PHE A 52 -15.91 -9.71 -21.68
N ARG A 53 -16.22 -10.66 -22.59
CA ARG A 53 -17.36 -11.60 -22.38
C ARG A 53 -17.04 -13.11 -22.53
N SER A 54 -15.79 -13.50 -22.58
CA SER A 54 -15.45 -14.91 -22.48
C SER A 54 -14.16 -15.15 -21.71
N PHE A 55 -14.06 -14.57 -20.52
CA PHE A 55 -13.28 -15.20 -19.48
C PHE A 55 -14.12 -16.40 -18.99
N THR A 56 -14.08 -17.49 -19.73
CA THR A 56 -14.41 -18.79 -19.17
C THR A 56 -13.47 -18.94 -18.00
N ALA A 57 -14.04 -18.83 -16.81
CA ALA A 57 -13.37 -19.13 -15.57
C ALA A 57 -12.79 -20.55 -15.68
N THR A 58 -11.55 -20.64 -16.13
CA THR A 58 -10.70 -21.74 -15.72
C THR A 58 -10.76 -21.65 -14.21
N ARG A 59 -11.52 -22.54 -13.57
CA ARG A 59 -11.60 -22.70 -12.12
C ARG A 59 -10.15 -22.77 -11.63
N ARG A 60 -9.61 -21.62 -11.18
CA ARG A 60 -8.37 -21.63 -10.43
C ARG A 60 -8.71 -22.30 -9.10
N PRO A 61 -7.99 -23.33 -8.68
CA PRO A 61 -8.21 -23.98 -7.39
C PRO A 61 -8.15 -22.96 -6.21
N ASP A 62 -7.61 -21.77 -6.45
CA ASP A 62 -7.35 -20.70 -5.48
C ASP A 62 -8.55 -19.82 -5.14
N LEU A 63 -9.67 -19.83 -5.90
CA LEU A 63 -10.85 -19.01 -5.61
C LEU A 63 -11.50 -19.38 -4.26
N GLN A 64 -11.48 -20.66 -3.90
CA GLN A 64 -12.00 -21.12 -2.61
C GLN A 64 -11.09 -20.70 -1.45
N TYR A 65 -9.79 -20.62 -1.70
CA TYR A 65 -8.78 -20.11 -0.78
C TYR A 65 -8.96 -18.61 -0.53
N THR A 66 -9.18 -17.81 -1.56
CA THR A 66 -9.39 -16.36 -1.47
C THR A 66 -10.61 -16.00 -0.63
N LYS A 67 -11.76 -16.67 -0.80
CA LYS A 67 -12.97 -16.40 -0.01
C LYS A 67 -12.79 -16.69 1.48
N ALA A 68 -12.11 -17.75 1.86
CA ALA A 68 -11.82 -18.04 3.25
C ALA A 68 -10.96 -16.95 3.88
N HIS A 69 -9.98 -16.43 3.15
CA HIS A 69 -9.10 -15.35 3.62
C HIS A 69 -9.84 -14.03 3.77
N THR A 70 -10.72 -13.67 2.85
CA THR A 70 -11.54 -12.46 2.97
C THR A 70 -12.43 -12.50 4.21
N LEU A 71 -13.00 -13.65 4.56
CA LEU A 71 -13.78 -13.80 5.80
C LEU A 71 -12.92 -13.54 7.04
N VAL A 72 -11.66 -13.98 7.05
CA VAL A 72 -10.73 -13.68 8.15
C VAL A 72 -10.46 -12.18 8.22
N ALA A 73 -10.15 -11.53 7.09
CA ALA A 73 -9.91 -10.08 7.05
C ALA A 73 -11.12 -9.30 7.57
N ARG A 74 -12.32 -9.68 7.16
CA ARG A 74 -13.56 -9.04 7.60
C ARG A 74 -13.80 -9.19 9.10
N ARG A 75 -13.62 -10.41 9.65
CA ARG A 75 -13.71 -10.64 11.10
C ARG A 75 -12.75 -9.75 11.88
N ILE A 76 -11.52 -9.56 11.38
CA ILE A 76 -10.54 -8.68 12.02
C ILE A 76 -11.03 -7.23 11.99
N ILE A 77 -11.50 -6.73 10.83
CA ILE A 77 -12.02 -5.37 10.68
C ILE A 77 -13.19 -5.12 11.62
N ASP A 78 -14.19 -6.00 11.60
CA ASP A 78 -15.39 -5.89 12.43
C ASP A 78 -15.04 -5.91 13.93
N ASN A 79 -14.05 -6.72 14.33
CA ASN A 79 -13.60 -6.78 15.71
C ASN A 79 -12.87 -5.49 16.15
N VAL A 80 -11.98 -4.96 15.31
CA VAL A 80 -11.30 -3.68 15.57
C VAL A 80 -12.29 -2.52 15.58
N ALA A 81 -13.33 -2.53 14.73
CA ALA A 81 -14.37 -1.51 14.67
C ALA A 81 -15.23 -1.42 15.95
N ARG A 82 -15.20 -2.44 16.82
CA ARG A 82 -15.81 -2.36 18.16
C ARG A 82 -15.10 -1.35 19.04
N VAL A 83 -13.81 -1.14 18.82
CA VAL A 83 -12.95 -0.21 19.59
C VAL A 83 -12.77 1.11 18.84
N ILE A 84 -12.55 1.05 17.54
CA ILE A 84 -12.28 2.21 16.68
C ILE A 84 -13.57 2.53 15.91
N VAL A 85 -14.33 3.49 16.42
CA VAL A 85 -15.66 3.84 15.89
C VAL A 85 -15.53 4.71 14.64
N GLY A 86 -16.33 4.41 13.60
CA GLY A 86 -16.52 5.25 12.41
C GLY A 86 -15.36 5.26 11.40
N LYS A 87 -14.20 4.70 11.74
CA LYS A 87 -12.96 4.80 10.93
C LYS A 87 -12.65 3.51 10.15
N THR A 88 -13.66 2.89 9.51
CA THR A 88 -13.48 1.61 8.78
C THR A 88 -12.36 1.69 7.74
N GLY A 89 -12.27 2.78 6.97
CA GLY A 89 -11.21 2.95 5.97
C GLY A 89 -9.79 2.99 6.58
N VAL A 90 -9.64 3.55 7.78
CA VAL A 90 -8.37 3.56 8.52
C VAL A 90 -8.01 2.15 9.00
N ILE A 91 -9.00 1.40 9.48
CA ILE A 91 -8.81 0.00 9.90
C ILE A 91 -8.41 -0.85 8.69
N GLU A 92 -9.05 -0.68 7.53
CA GLU A 92 -8.70 -1.35 6.28
C GLU A 92 -7.28 -1.01 5.82
N GLN A 93 -6.86 0.26 5.92
CA GLN A 93 -5.49 0.68 5.61
C GLN A 93 -4.46 0.07 6.57
N ALA A 94 -4.75 0.03 7.87
CA ALA A 94 -3.86 -0.57 8.87
C ALA A 94 -3.73 -2.09 8.65
N LEU A 95 -4.84 -2.80 8.44
CA LEU A 95 -4.84 -4.22 8.11
C LEU A 95 -4.20 -4.48 6.73
N GLY A 96 -4.52 -3.65 5.73
CA GLY A 96 -3.90 -3.71 4.40
C GLY A 96 -2.39 -3.52 4.45
N THR A 97 -1.90 -2.65 5.33
CA THR A 97 -0.45 -2.46 5.58
C THR A 97 0.19 -3.75 6.11
N LEU A 98 -0.45 -4.41 7.07
CA LEU A 98 0.00 -5.70 7.63
C LEU A 98 -0.01 -6.81 6.56
N ILE A 99 -1.09 -6.90 5.78
CA ILE A 99 -1.24 -7.89 4.69
C ILE A 99 -0.20 -7.65 3.59
N ALA A 100 0.06 -6.38 3.23
CA ALA A 100 1.09 -6.00 2.27
C ALA A 100 2.52 -6.17 2.80
N GLN A 101 2.68 -6.68 4.03
CA GLN A 101 3.96 -6.86 4.70
C GLN A 101 4.75 -5.54 4.83
N GLY A 102 4.06 -4.43 5.06
CA GLY A 102 4.63 -3.11 5.27
C GLY A 102 4.51 -2.64 6.72
N HIS A 103 4.87 -1.38 6.94
CA HIS A 103 4.77 -0.69 8.23
C HIS A 103 4.00 0.61 8.02
N ALA A 104 3.31 1.09 9.07
CA ALA A 104 2.49 2.30 9.02
C ALA A 104 3.11 3.44 9.82
N LEU A 105 3.02 4.66 9.29
CA LEU A 105 3.25 5.89 10.03
C LEU A 105 1.90 6.56 10.27
N ILE A 106 1.55 6.82 11.52
CA ILE A 106 0.37 7.58 11.89
C ILE A 106 0.78 9.00 12.24
N GLU A 107 0.35 9.93 11.41
CA GLU A 107 0.61 11.35 11.64
C GLU A 107 -0.70 12.04 11.98
N ASP A 108 -0.85 12.39 13.26
CA ASP A 108 -2.10 12.94 13.77
C ASP A 108 -1.90 13.63 15.13
N VAL A 109 -2.88 14.44 15.51
CA VAL A 109 -2.93 15.08 16.82
C VAL A 109 -3.00 14.04 17.96
N PRO A 110 -2.59 14.38 19.18
CA PRO A 110 -2.76 13.52 20.35
C PRO A 110 -4.24 13.19 20.62
N GLY A 111 -4.51 12.03 21.23
CA GLY A 111 -5.83 11.69 21.75
C GLY A 111 -6.82 11.05 20.74
N VAL A 112 -6.49 10.94 19.45
CA VAL A 112 -7.41 10.40 18.43
C VAL A 112 -7.50 8.86 18.37
N GLY A 113 -6.89 8.13 19.31
CA GLY A 113 -7.01 6.67 19.38
C GLY A 113 -5.90 5.87 18.67
N LYS A 114 -4.75 6.47 18.33
CA LYS A 114 -3.61 5.80 17.67
C LYS A 114 -3.16 4.52 18.39
N THR A 115 -2.97 4.61 19.70
CA THR A 115 -2.61 3.47 20.56
C THR A 115 -3.70 2.39 20.56
N MET A 116 -4.97 2.81 20.55
CA MET A 116 -6.10 1.90 20.56
C MET A 116 -6.21 1.12 19.27
N LEU A 117 -5.95 1.75 18.11
CA LEU A 117 -5.90 1.08 16.81
C LEU A 117 -4.83 -0.03 16.80
N ALA A 118 -3.60 0.28 17.22
CA ALA A 118 -2.52 -0.70 17.21
C ALA A 118 -2.80 -1.86 18.19
N LYS A 119 -3.28 -1.54 19.40
CA LYS A 119 -3.59 -2.53 20.44
C LYS A 119 -4.78 -3.42 20.03
N SER A 120 -5.85 -2.85 19.48
CA SER A 120 -7.02 -3.61 19.04
C SER A 120 -6.70 -4.51 17.83
N LEU A 121 -5.87 -4.03 16.89
CA LEU A 121 -5.40 -4.87 15.77
C LEU A 121 -4.60 -6.06 16.28
N ALA A 122 -3.62 -5.84 17.15
CA ALA A 122 -2.80 -6.90 17.73
C ALA A 122 -3.64 -7.93 18.52
N ALA A 123 -4.57 -7.46 19.34
CA ALA A 123 -5.49 -8.31 20.09
C ALA A 123 -6.39 -9.14 19.17
N SER A 124 -6.93 -8.53 18.11
CA SER A 124 -7.82 -9.20 17.14
C SER A 124 -7.15 -10.34 16.38
N ILE A 125 -5.84 -10.25 16.16
CA ILE A 125 -5.05 -11.26 15.42
C ILE A 125 -4.25 -12.20 16.33
N GLY A 126 -4.42 -12.10 17.64
CA GLY A 126 -3.71 -12.95 18.61
C GLY A 126 -2.18 -12.81 18.60
N CYS A 127 -1.68 -11.65 18.15
CA CYS A 127 -0.24 -11.36 18.08
C CYS A 127 0.28 -10.70 19.35
N SER A 128 1.56 -10.94 19.64
CA SER A 128 2.27 -10.25 20.72
C SER A 128 2.34 -8.76 20.44
N PHE A 129 2.08 -7.93 21.45
CA PHE A 129 2.06 -6.47 21.35
C PHE A 129 3.07 -5.84 22.30
N LYS A 130 3.85 -4.87 21.83
CA LYS A 130 4.70 -4.01 22.65
C LYS A 130 4.54 -2.56 22.23
N ARG A 131 4.59 -1.68 23.22
CA ARG A 131 4.63 -0.23 23.03
C ARG A 131 6.00 0.29 23.43
N ILE A 132 6.58 1.15 22.60
CA ILE A 132 7.83 1.86 22.84
C ILE A 132 7.51 3.35 22.82
N GLN A 133 7.70 4.04 23.92
CA GLN A 133 7.64 5.49 23.97
C GLN A 133 9.03 6.04 23.61
N PHE A 134 9.12 6.79 22.53
CA PHE A 134 10.38 7.40 22.12
C PHE A 134 10.64 8.66 22.93
N THR A 135 11.83 8.73 23.53
CA THR A 135 12.34 9.84 24.34
C THR A 135 13.78 10.15 23.93
N PRO A 136 14.31 11.36 24.19
CA PRO A 136 15.67 11.72 23.80
C PRO A 136 16.77 10.86 24.39
N ASP A 137 16.52 10.24 25.55
CA ASP A 137 17.44 9.38 26.28
C ASP A 137 17.35 7.89 25.90
N LEU A 138 16.34 7.49 25.10
CA LEU A 138 16.17 6.11 24.66
C LEU A 138 17.37 5.65 23.80
N LEU A 139 17.94 4.51 24.17
CA LEU A 139 19.08 3.91 23.47
C LEU A 139 18.63 2.88 22.42
N PRO A 140 19.42 2.62 21.36
CA PRO A 140 19.16 1.53 20.42
C PRO A 140 18.97 0.16 21.08
N SER A 141 19.76 -0.13 22.11
CA SER A 141 19.67 -1.38 22.88
C SER A 141 18.36 -1.57 23.63
N ASP A 142 17.69 -0.47 24.00
CA ASP A 142 16.37 -0.53 24.65
C ASP A 142 15.29 -1.01 23.67
N ILE A 143 15.54 -0.85 22.37
CA ILE A 143 14.66 -1.32 21.30
C ILE A 143 15.00 -2.74 20.89
N THR A 144 16.28 -3.01 20.59
CA THR A 144 16.73 -4.28 20.00
C THR A 144 16.94 -5.38 21.04
N GLY A 145 17.25 -5.01 22.27
CA GLY A 145 17.66 -5.92 23.33
C GLY A 145 19.16 -5.90 23.57
N ILE A 146 19.59 -6.62 24.57
CA ILE A 146 20.99 -6.67 25.06
C ILE A 146 21.37 -8.10 25.41
N SER A 147 22.65 -8.43 25.34
CA SER A 147 23.20 -9.63 25.96
C SER A 147 23.62 -9.35 27.42
N ILE A 148 23.17 -10.17 28.34
CA ILE A 148 23.48 -10.07 29.75
C ILE A 148 24.28 -11.30 30.14
N TYR A 149 25.40 -11.11 30.87
CA TYR A 149 26.16 -12.22 31.38
C TYR A 149 25.43 -12.89 32.55
N ASN A 150 25.07 -14.15 32.36
CA ASN A 150 24.47 -14.98 33.40
C ASN A 150 25.58 -15.65 34.23
N GLN A 151 25.80 -15.15 35.46
CA GLN A 151 26.85 -15.67 36.34
C GLN A 151 26.65 -17.14 36.76
N GLN A 152 25.39 -17.61 36.80
CA GLN A 152 25.11 -19.00 37.19
C GLN A 152 25.44 -19.99 36.09
N MET A 153 25.25 -19.59 34.84
CA MET A 153 25.51 -20.43 33.65
C MET A 153 26.87 -20.17 33.01
N GLY A 154 27.53 -19.06 33.38
CA GLY A 154 28.85 -18.68 32.85
C GLY A 154 28.81 -18.22 31.40
N GLU A 155 27.65 -17.81 30.87
CA GLU A 155 27.45 -17.46 29.47
C GLU A 155 26.65 -16.17 29.31
N PHE A 156 26.79 -15.55 28.10
CA PHE A 156 25.95 -14.42 27.74
C PHE A 156 24.59 -14.91 27.23
N GLN A 157 23.53 -14.33 27.77
CA GLN A 157 22.15 -14.60 27.35
C GLN A 157 21.53 -13.37 26.72
N PHE A 158 20.93 -13.55 25.53
CA PHE A 158 20.19 -12.49 24.87
C PHE A 158 18.88 -12.22 25.60
N ARG A 159 18.71 -10.97 26.06
CA ARG A 159 17.43 -10.45 26.54
C ARG A 159 16.75 -9.67 25.44
N PRO A 160 15.65 -10.19 24.84
CA PRO A 160 14.99 -9.57 23.70
C PRO A 160 14.41 -8.21 24.08
N GLY A 161 14.62 -7.24 23.18
CA GLY A 161 14.00 -5.93 23.26
C GLY A 161 12.54 -5.95 22.74
N PRO A 162 11.79 -4.87 22.95
CA PRO A 162 10.38 -4.78 22.54
C PRO A 162 10.15 -4.92 21.05
N VAL A 163 11.12 -4.66 20.19
CA VAL A 163 11.02 -4.84 18.72
C VAL A 163 10.81 -6.29 18.32
N MET A 164 11.13 -7.25 19.19
CA MET A 164 10.92 -8.69 18.95
C MET A 164 9.45 -9.11 18.98
N ALA A 165 8.52 -8.21 19.40
CA ALA A 165 7.09 -8.47 19.30
C ALA A 165 6.58 -8.41 17.88
N GLN A 166 5.48 -9.11 17.58
CA GLN A 166 4.87 -9.17 16.24
C GLN A 166 4.19 -7.84 15.84
N VAL A 167 3.58 -7.13 16.80
CA VAL A 167 3.02 -5.80 16.58
C VAL A 167 3.68 -4.83 17.56
N VAL A 168 4.37 -3.84 17.01
CA VAL A 168 5.09 -2.83 17.79
C VAL A 168 4.50 -1.46 17.49
N LEU A 169 4.01 -0.81 18.54
CA LEU A 169 3.65 0.60 18.48
C LEU A 169 4.83 1.44 18.97
N THR A 170 5.32 2.34 18.14
CA THR A 170 6.35 3.29 18.50
C THR A 170 5.76 4.68 18.58
N ASP A 171 5.54 5.17 19.80
CA ASP A 171 4.97 6.49 20.00
C ASP A 171 6.05 7.57 19.93
N GLU A 172 5.72 8.63 19.17
CA GLU A 172 6.54 9.85 19.03
C GLU A 172 7.96 9.58 18.53
N ILE A 173 8.07 8.81 17.42
CA ILE A 173 9.35 8.36 16.84
C ILE A 173 10.34 9.52 16.60
N ASN A 174 9.84 10.73 16.35
CA ASN A 174 10.63 11.93 16.15
C ASN A 174 11.25 12.51 17.43
N ARG A 175 10.95 11.99 18.62
CA ARG A 175 11.56 12.45 19.89
C ARG A 175 12.90 11.78 20.20
N ALA A 176 13.15 10.57 19.72
CA ALA A 176 14.42 9.91 19.94
C ALA A 176 15.51 10.37 18.96
N THR A 177 16.76 10.15 19.36
CA THR A 177 17.92 10.49 18.52
C THR A 177 17.91 9.73 17.19
N PRO A 178 18.54 10.26 16.12
CA PRO A 178 18.64 9.56 14.82
C PRO A 178 19.25 8.16 14.90
N LYS A 179 20.14 7.92 15.87
CA LYS A 179 20.76 6.61 16.09
C LYS A 179 19.73 5.59 16.55
N THR A 180 18.86 5.98 17.47
CA THR A 180 17.79 5.13 17.99
C THR A 180 16.69 4.89 16.96
N GLN A 181 16.33 5.94 16.20
CA GLN A 181 15.42 5.79 15.05
C GLN A 181 15.96 4.79 14.01
N SER A 182 17.26 4.89 13.68
CA SER A 182 17.90 4.00 12.70
C SER A 182 17.86 2.55 13.12
N ALA A 183 18.03 2.23 14.41
CA ALA A 183 17.94 0.85 14.90
C ALA A 183 16.55 0.23 14.69
N LEU A 184 15.47 0.99 14.94
CA LEU A 184 14.12 0.53 14.64
C LEU A 184 13.90 0.35 13.15
N LEU A 185 14.31 1.34 12.33
CA LEU A 185 14.12 1.32 10.88
C LEU A 185 14.91 0.22 10.18
N GLU A 186 16.09 -0.15 10.73
CA GLU A 186 16.85 -1.31 10.27
C GLU A 186 16.10 -2.61 10.58
N ALA A 187 15.62 -2.79 11.82
CA ALA A 187 14.82 -3.95 12.18
C ALA A 187 13.55 -4.09 11.32
N MET A 188 12.92 -2.97 10.95
CA MET A 188 11.75 -2.96 10.05
C MET A 188 12.10 -3.46 8.63
N GLU A 189 13.24 -3.05 8.08
CA GLU A 189 13.64 -3.40 6.72
C GLU A 189 14.20 -4.82 6.63
N GLU A 190 15.14 -5.15 7.52
CA GLU A 190 15.86 -6.43 7.52
C GLU A 190 15.08 -7.57 8.18
N ARG A 191 14.03 -7.25 8.97
CA ARG A 191 13.24 -8.21 9.77
C ARG A 191 14.10 -9.08 10.70
N GLN A 192 15.17 -8.51 11.15
CA GLN A 192 16.11 -9.11 12.09
C GLN A 192 16.80 -8.02 12.93
N VAL A 193 17.38 -8.42 14.04
CA VAL A 193 18.29 -7.58 14.82
C VAL A 193 19.58 -8.36 15.06
N THR A 194 20.73 -7.68 15.05
CA THR A 194 22.02 -8.29 15.36
C THR A 194 22.55 -7.69 16.65
N VAL A 195 22.77 -8.54 17.65
CA VAL A 195 23.31 -8.17 18.95
C VAL A 195 24.55 -9.02 19.22
N ASP A 196 25.69 -8.37 19.52
CA ASP A 196 26.97 -9.02 19.77
C ASP A 196 27.38 -10.05 18.69
N GLY A 197 27.10 -9.73 17.43
CA GLY A 197 27.43 -10.60 16.29
C GLY A 197 26.45 -11.76 16.07
N VAL A 198 25.43 -11.91 16.91
CA VAL A 198 24.37 -12.93 16.74
C VAL A 198 23.12 -12.30 16.14
N THR A 199 22.62 -12.88 15.05
CA THR A 199 21.42 -12.43 14.37
C THR A 199 20.18 -13.12 14.92
N HIS A 200 19.20 -12.32 15.34
CA HIS A 200 17.89 -12.76 15.84
C HIS A 200 16.80 -12.33 14.85
N TYR A 201 16.09 -13.30 14.26
CA TYR A 201 15.01 -13.03 13.32
C TYR A 201 13.73 -12.62 14.04
N LEU A 202 13.01 -11.65 13.46
CA LEU A 202 11.71 -11.20 13.98
C LEU A 202 10.62 -12.20 13.59
N GLN A 203 9.64 -12.36 14.48
CA GLN A 203 8.53 -13.28 14.26
C GLN A 203 7.54 -12.75 13.20
N HIS A 204 6.99 -13.63 12.38
CA HIS A 204 5.93 -13.31 11.44
C HIS A 204 4.53 -13.59 12.02
N PRO A 205 3.53 -12.76 11.69
CA PRO A 205 3.63 -11.49 10.96
C PRO A 205 4.31 -10.41 11.80
N PHE A 206 4.97 -9.44 11.17
CA PHE A 206 5.63 -8.34 11.85
C PHE A 206 5.13 -6.99 11.34
N LEU A 207 4.63 -6.14 12.24
CA LEU A 207 4.11 -4.80 11.94
C LEU A 207 4.62 -3.78 12.95
N VAL A 208 5.22 -2.72 12.44
CA VAL A 208 5.47 -1.50 13.22
C VAL A 208 4.45 -0.46 12.83
N ILE A 209 3.80 0.12 13.82
CA ILE A 209 2.98 1.32 13.71
C ILE A 209 3.72 2.42 14.46
N ALA A 210 4.32 3.34 13.73
CA ALA A 210 4.98 4.50 14.32
C ALA A 210 4.02 5.68 14.38
N THR A 211 4.09 6.47 15.44
CA THR A 211 3.33 7.73 15.52
C THR A 211 4.28 8.92 15.47
N GLN A 212 3.79 10.00 14.85
CA GLN A 212 4.45 11.29 14.84
C GLN A 212 3.40 12.36 15.15
N ASN A 213 3.78 13.33 15.98
CA ASN A 213 2.96 14.49 16.25
C ASN A 213 3.48 15.66 15.37
N PRO A 214 2.70 16.14 14.39
CA PRO A 214 3.14 17.19 13.50
C PRO A 214 3.23 18.58 14.15
N ILE A 215 2.68 18.74 15.36
CA ILE A 215 2.61 20.06 16.05
C ILE A 215 3.83 20.29 16.95
N GLU A 216 4.49 19.23 17.39
CA GLU A 216 5.64 19.33 18.29
C GLU A 216 6.94 19.46 17.50
N TYR A 217 7.49 20.69 17.47
CA TYR A 217 8.77 20.99 16.80
C TYR A 217 9.95 21.07 17.78
N GLU A 218 9.69 21.44 19.04
CA GLU A 218 10.74 21.67 20.03
C GLU A 218 11.26 20.34 20.59
N GLY A 219 12.59 20.15 20.55
CA GLY A 219 13.22 18.91 21.05
C GLY A 219 12.98 17.66 20.21
N THR A 220 12.60 17.81 18.92
CA THR A 220 12.36 16.68 18.01
C THR A 220 13.46 16.54 16.96
N PHE A 221 13.66 15.30 16.51
CA PHE A 221 14.53 14.93 15.39
C PHE A 221 13.64 14.40 14.26
N PRO A 222 13.24 15.24 13.30
CA PRO A 222 12.39 14.81 12.20
C PRO A 222 13.05 13.67 11.40
N LEU A 223 12.25 12.71 10.98
CA LEU A 223 12.72 11.62 10.12
C LEU A 223 13.12 12.19 8.75
N PRO A 224 14.34 11.91 8.26
CA PRO A 224 14.71 12.21 6.88
C PRO A 224 13.80 11.48 5.89
N GLU A 225 13.62 12.03 4.70
CA GLU A 225 12.73 11.48 3.67
C GLU A 225 13.10 10.04 3.27
N ALA A 226 14.39 9.72 3.23
CA ALA A 226 14.87 8.35 2.97
C ALA A 226 14.43 7.34 4.05
N GLN A 227 14.20 7.80 5.27
CA GLN A 227 13.68 6.99 6.36
C GLN A 227 12.16 6.89 6.32
N LEU A 228 11.46 7.95 5.93
CA LEU A 228 10.01 7.94 5.70
C LEU A 228 9.61 6.96 4.59
N ASP A 229 10.45 6.78 3.57
CA ASP A 229 10.22 5.83 2.46
C ASP A 229 10.16 4.35 2.90
N ARG A 230 10.60 4.02 4.12
CA ARG A 230 10.48 2.68 4.71
C ARG A 230 9.06 2.36 5.21
N PHE A 231 8.25 3.37 5.50
CA PHE A 231 6.84 3.17 5.82
C PHE A 231 6.03 2.97 4.55
N LEU A 232 5.21 1.91 4.51
CA LEU A 232 4.36 1.62 3.37
C LEU A 232 3.27 2.67 3.20
N MET A 233 2.59 3.00 4.29
CA MET A 233 1.49 3.96 4.31
C MET A 233 1.67 4.99 5.41
N ARG A 234 1.27 6.23 5.11
CA ARG A 234 0.99 7.26 6.12
C ARG A 234 -0.51 7.34 6.29
N ILE A 235 -0.98 7.07 7.52
CA ILE A 235 -2.38 6.99 7.90
C ILE A 235 -2.71 8.16 8.82
N SER A 236 -3.90 8.73 8.68
CA SER A 236 -4.46 9.72 9.61
C SER A 236 -5.84 9.25 10.06
N LEU A 237 -6.10 9.25 11.36
CA LEU A 237 -7.41 8.91 11.94
C LEU A 237 -8.35 10.12 11.89
N GLY A 238 -7.79 11.32 12.11
CA GLY A 238 -8.55 12.54 12.30
C GLY A 238 -9.42 12.52 13.56
N TYR A 239 -10.06 13.63 13.86
CA TYR A 239 -11.05 13.69 14.92
C TYR A 239 -12.28 12.84 14.58
N PRO A 240 -12.96 12.24 15.58
CA PRO A 240 -14.28 11.67 15.39
C PRO A 240 -15.27 12.80 15.08
N ASP A 241 -16.34 12.47 14.34
CA ASP A 241 -17.48 13.36 14.23
C ASP A 241 -18.33 13.31 15.51
N PHE A 242 -19.35 14.18 15.61
CA PHE A 242 -20.20 14.25 16.79
C PHE A 242 -20.87 12.92 17.13
N THR A 243 -21.35 12.20 16.12
CA THR A 243 -22.06 10.92 16.29
C THR A 243 -21.08 9.81 16.72
N GLU A 244 -19.89 9.81 16.10
CA GLU A 244 -18.82 8.90 16.46
C GLU A 244 -18.36 9.13 17.91
N GLU A 245 -18.19 10.40 18.33
CA GLU A 245 -17.76 10.77 19.68
C GLU A 245 -18.80 10.39 20.73
N MET A 246 -20.10 10.63 20.47
CA MET A 246 -21.19 10.15 21.31
C MET A 246 -21.15 8.62 21.48
N SER A 247 -20.98 7.89 20.37
CA SER A 247 -20.87 6.42 20.41
C SER A 247 -19.64 5.93 21.18
N ILE A 248 -18.52 6.69 21.15
CA ILE A 248 -17.32 6.37 21.94
C ILE A 248 -17.63 6.50 23.44
N ILE A 249 -18.32 7.56 23.84
CA ILE A 249 -18.72 7.77 25.26
C ILE A 249 -19.63 6.63 25.72
N GLU A 250 -20.70 6.36 24.97
CA GLU A 250 -21.65 5.30 25.29
C GLU A 250 -21.01 3.92 25.45
N ARG A 251 -20.08 3.57 24.55
CA ARG A 251 -19.36 2.28 24.60
C ARG A 251 -18.39 2.15 25.76
N GLN A 252 -17.96 3.25 26.37
CA GLN A 252 -17.02 3.28 27.49
C GLN A 252 -17.69 3.49 28.85
N GLU A 253 -18.99 3.54 28.89
CA GLU A 253 -19.77 3.86 30.11
C GLU A 253 -19.49 2.90 31.28
N GLN A 254 -19.23 1.62 31.01
CA GLN A 254 -18.98 0.61 32.05
C GLN A 254 -17.59 -0.03 31.92
N VAL A 255 -17.23 -0.52 30.73
CA VAL A 255 -15.96 -1.23 30.49
C VAL A 255 -15.38 -0.79 29.15
N HIS A 256 -14.09 -0.49 29.13
CA HIS A 256 -13.45 -0.11 27.89
C HIS A 256 -13.46 -1.29 26.90
N PRO A 257 -13.96 -1.12 25.64
CA PRO A 257 -14.15 -2.22 24.68
C PRO A 257 -12.86 -3.05 24.42
N ILE A 258 -11.69 -2.46 24.59
CA ILE A 258 -10.40 -3.16 24.40
C ILE A 258 -10.17 -4.26 25.44
N GLU A 259 -10.74 -4.15 26.64
CA GLU A 259 -10.55 -5.11 27.72
C GLU A 259 -11.33 -6.40 27.46
N THR A 260 -12.42 -6.31 26.73
CA THR A 260 -13.27 -7.44 26.34
C THR A 260 -12.92 -7.99 24.94
N LEU A 261 -11.98 -7.36 24.24
CA LEU A 261 -11.63 -7.75 22.88
C LEU A 261 -10.82 -9.04 22.88
N GLN A 262 -11.36 -10.06 22.22
CA GLN A 262 -10.69 -11.36 22.04
C GLN A 262 -10.15 -11.52 20.64
N ALA A 263 -9.16 -12.41 20.48
CA ALA A 263 -8.64 -12.75 19.18
C ALA A 263 -9.71 -13.45 18.32
N VAL A 264 -9.88 -12.97 17.09
CA VAL A 264 -10.79 -13.54 16.08
C VAL A 264 -10.04 -14.17 14.92
N ALA A 265 -8.71 -14.02 14.92
CA ALA A 265 -7.79 -14.64 13.98
C ALA A 265 -6.50 -15.01 14.70
N THR A 266 -5.74 -15.91 14.09
CA THR A 266 -4.42 -16.34 14.57
C THR A 266 -3.30 -15.69 13.75
N PRO A 267 -2.06 -15.61 14.27
CA PRO A 267 -0.91 -15.15 13.50
C PRO A 267 -0.72 -15.94 12.19
N GLN A 268 -1.00 -17.24 12.20
CA GLN A 268 -0.90 -18.13 11.02
C GLN A 268 -1.94 -17.78 9.96
N GLU A 269 -3.17 -17.45 10.34
CA GLU A 269 -4.20 -16.98 9.40
C GLU A 269 -3.78 -15.65 8.78
N VAL A 270 -3.13 -14.74 9.52
CA VAL A 270 -2.60 -13.47 8.98
C VAL A 270 -1.47 -13.74 7.97
N VAL A 271 -0.55 -14.67 8.26
CA VAL A 271 0.46 -15.10 7.28
C VAL A 271 -0.23 -15.68 6.03
N GLY A 272 -1.30 -16.43 6.20
CA GLY A 272 -2.14 -16.91 5.09
C GLY A 272 -2.72 -15.75 4.24
N LEU A 273 -3.20 -14.67 4.88
CA LEU A 273 -3.64 -13.46 4.18
C LEU A 273 -2.51 -12.81 3.38
N GLN A 274 -1.30 -12.75 3.93
CA GLN A 274 -0.13 -12.19 3.26
C GLN A 274 0.23 -12.98 1.99
N GLU A 275 0.16 -14.31 2.04
CA GLU A 275 0.41 -15.16 0.87
C GLU A 275 -0.75 -15.08 -0.14
N ALA A 276 -1.99 -15.07 0.32
CA ALA A 276 -3.16 -14.90 -0.54
C ALA A 276 -3.13 -13.57 -1.32
N ALA A 277 -2.71 -12.49 -0.68
CA ALA A 277 -2.56 -11.19 -1.34
C ALA A 277 -1.55 -11.24 -2.50
N LYS A 278 -0.52 -12.09 -2.42
CA LYS A 278 0.45 -12.26 -3.53
C LYS A 278 -0.19 -12.90 -4.77
N SER A 279 -1.28 -13.64 -4.62
CA SER A 279 -2.01 -14.28 -5.72
C SER A 279 -3.06 -13.38 -6.38
N VAL A 280 -3.41 -12.24 -5.76
CA VAL A 280 -4.34 -11.26 -6.33
C VAL A 280 -3.79 -10.74 -7.67
N TYR A 281 -4.60 -10.88 -8.72
CA TYR A 281 -4.23 -10.47 -10.06
C TYR A 281 -4.20 -8.94 -10.19
N VAL A 282 -3.19 -8.43 -10.86
CA VAL A 282 -3.10 -7.01 -11.23
C VAL A 282 -2.87 -6.91 -12.73
N ASP A 283 -3.82 -6.35 -13.44
CA ASP A 283 -3.73 -6.18 -14.88
C ASP A 283 -2.55 -5.30 -15.31
N ARG A 284 -2.06 -5.50 -16.53
CA ARG A 284 -0.96 -4.70 -17.11
C ARG A 284 -1.30 -3.20 -17.14
N LEU A 285 -2.54 -2.86 -17.43
CA LEU A 285 -3.00 -1.46 -17.48
C LEU A 285 -3.00 -0.84 -16.08
N VAL A 286 -3.40 -1.57 -15.04
CA VAL A 286 -3.33 -1.09 -13.65
C VAL A 286 -1.88 -0.89 -13.23
N ARG A 287 -0.97 -1.82 -13.60
CA ARG A 287 0.47 -1.65 -13.34
C ARG A 287 1.04 -0.43 -14.06
N HIS A 288 0.63 -0.22 -15.31
CA HIS A 288 1.01 0.98 -16.06
C HIS A 288 0.50 2.26 -15.37
N TYR A 289 -0.75 2.26 -14.90
CA TYR A 289 -1.33 3.38 -14.16
C TYR A 289 -0.55 3.72 -12.88
N ILE A 290 -0.18 2.70 -12.10
CA ILE A 290 0.67 2.87 -10.91
C ILE A 290 2.00 3.56 -11.27
N VAL A 291 2.66 3.08 -12.32
CA VAL A 291 3.96 3.64 -12.74
C VAL A 291 3.78 5.07 -13.26
N ALA A 292 2.76 5.32 -14.12
CA ALA A 292 2.48 6.64 -14.65
C ALA A 292 2.17 7.66 -13.55
N LEU A 293 1.41 7.27 -12.52
CA LEU A 293 1.11 8.11 -11.38
C LEU A 293 2.39 8.49 -10.59
N VAL A 294 3.26 7.50 -10.33
CA VAL A 294 4.52 7.75 -9.62
C VAL A 294 5.48 8.58 -10.48
N GLU A 295 5.55 8.34 -11.79
CA GLU A 295 6.36 9.12 -12.72
C GLU A 295 5.88 10.58 -12.78
N ALA A 296 4.58 10.83 -12.85
CA ALA A 296 4.00 12.15 -12.84
C ALA A 296 4.42 12.98 -11.61
N THR A 297 4.64 12.34 -10.45
CA THR A 297 5.16 13.05 -9.26
C THR A 297 6.54 13.66 -9.49
N ARG A 298 7.38 13.05 -10.36
CA ARG A 298 8.75 13.51 -10.64
C ARG A 298 8.78 14.69 -11.62
N GLN A 299 7.69 14.89 -12.36
CA GLN A 299 7.56 15.93 -13.37
C GLN A 299 6.68 17.11 -12.88
N HIS A 300 6.06 17.00 -11.69
CA HIS A 300 5.15 18.00 -11.19
C HIS A 300 5.92 19.26 -10.72
N ARG A 301 5.48 20.45 -11.16
CA ARG A 301 6.12 21.75 -10.90
C ARG A 301 6.31 22.09 -9.41
N ASP A 302 5.42 21.62 -8.55
CA ASP A 302 5.43 21.89 -7.12
C ASP A 302 6.25 20.86 -6.31
N VAL A 303 6.85 19.88 -6.99
CA VAL A 303 7.65 18.80 -6.39
C VAL A 303 9.13 19.03 -6.72
N ALA A 304 9.97 19.09 -5.69
CA ALA A 304 11.43 19.15 -5.84
C ALA A 304 12.03 17.74 -5.99
N LEU A 305 11.49 16.75 -5.27
CA LEU A 305 11.85 15.36 -5.40
C LEU A 305 10.59 14.50 -5.40
N GLY A 306 10.35 13.80 -6.50
CA GLY A 306 9.21 12.88 -6.67
C GLY A 306 9.45 11.51 -6.02
N ALA A 307 8.40 10.71 -5.98
CA ALA A 307 8.43 9.41 -5.34
C ALA A 307 9.38 8.41 -6.04
N SER A 308 10.01 7.55 -5.24
CA SER A 308 10.94 6.51 -5.69
C SER A 308 10.20 5.29 -6.29
N PRO A 309 10.90 4.35 -6.95
CA PRO A 309 10.30 3.08 -7.37
C PRO A 309 9.72 2.25 -6.20
N ARG A 310 10.16 2.48 -4.95
CA ARG A 310 9.54 1.89 -3.74
C ARG A 310 8.07 2.26 -3.63
N ALA A 311 7.68 3.48 -4.04
CA ALA A 311 6.28 3.90 -4.05
C ALA A 311 5.45 3.07 -5.04
N SER A 312 5.96 2.79 -6.24
CA SER A 312 5.27 1.92 -7.21
C SER A 312 5.07 0.51 -6.66
N LEU A 313 6.12 -0.07 -6.06
CA LEU A 313 6.04 -1.38 -5.40
C LEU A 313 5.11 -1.34 -4.18
N GLY A 314 5.11 -0.24 -3.43
CA GLY A 314 4.22 -0.01 -2.31
C GLY A 314 2.76 0.01 -2.74
N LEU A 315 2.40 0.83 -3.74
CA LEU A 315 1.04 0.88 -4.31
C LEU A 315 0.60 -0.47 -4.86
N PHE A 316 1.48 -1.16 -5.58
CA PHE A 316 1.18 -2.48 -6.14
C PHE A 316 0.83 -3.50 -5.05
N ARG A 317 1.61 -3.55 -3.95
CA ARG A 317 1.34 -4.45 -2.82
C ARG A 317 0.10 -4.04 -2.04
N ALA A 318 -0.07 -2.75 -1.79
CA ALA A 318 -1.21 -2.20 -1.08
C ALA A 318 -2.52 -2.40 -1.84
N ALA A 319 -2.54 -2.21 -3.16
CA ALA A 319 -3.72 -2.44 -4.00
C ALA A 319 -4.15 -3.92 -3.98
N ARG A 320 -3.19 -4.87 -3.99
CA ARG A 320 -3.48 -6.29 -3.82
C ARG A 320 -4.09 -6.61 -2.46
N ALA A 321 -3.54 -6.03 -1.40
CA ALA A 321 -4.05 -6.22 -0.04
C ALA A 321 -5.47 -5.65 0.09
N LEU A 322 -5.74 -4.46 -0.45
CA LEU A 322 -7.07 -3.85 -0.42
C LEU A 322 -8.08 -4.67 -1.23
N ALA A 323 -7.71 -5.12 -2.43
CA ALA A 323 -8.59 -5.98 -3.23
C ALA A 323 -8.98 -7.26 -2.48
N LEU A 324 -8.01 -7.91 -1.80
CA LEU A 324 -8.29 -9.10 -0.97
C LEU A 324 -9.26 -8.78 0.18
N VAL A 325 -9.05 -7.66 0.89
CA VAL A 325 -9.92 -7.21 1.98
C VAL A 325 -11.35 -6.95 1.49
N GLN A 326 -11.48 -6.47 0.24
CA GLN A 326 -12.77 -6.18 -0.42
C GLN A 326 -13.35 -7.37 -1.22
N ASP A 327 -12.94 -8.60 -0.91
CA ASP A 327 -13.43 -9.85 -1.53
C ASP A 327 -13.22 -9.91 -3.05
N ARG A 328 -12.08 -9.40 -3.53
CA ARG A 328 -11.72 -9.47 -4.95
C ARG A 328 -10.38 -10.18 -5.13
N ASP A 329 -10.31 -11.03 -6.13
CA ASP A 329 -9.09 -11.72 -6.58
C ASP A 329 -8.30 -10.93 -7.64
N TYR A 330 -8.73 -9.69 -7.92
CA TYR A 330 -8.07 -8.75 -8.81
C TYR A 330 -8.13 -7.32 -8.27
N ALA A 331 -7.08 -6.55 -8.52
CA ALA A 331 -7.01 -5.14 -8.19
C ALA A 331 -7.54 -4.28 -9.35
N ILE A 332 -8.23 -3.19 -9.02
CA ILE A 332 -8.79 -2.22 -9.96
C ILE A 332 -8.11 -0.85 -9.81
N PRO A 333 -8.23 0.06 -10.80
CA PRO A 333 -7.67 1.41 -10.71
C PRO A 333 -8.14 2.19 -9.48
N ASP A 334 -9.36 1.98 -9.02
CA ASP A 334 -9.91 2.67 -7.85
C ASP A 334 -9.19 2.30 -6.57
N ASP A 335 -8.69 1.07 -6.44
CA ASP A 335 -7.82 0.68 -5.30
C ASP A 335 -6.56 1.53 -5.26
N VAL A 336 -5.96 1.75 -6.41
CA VAL A 336 -4.77 2.62 -6.55
C VAL A 336 -5.11 4.05 -6.18
N ARG A 337 -6.25 4.58 -6.64
CA ARG A 337 -6.69 5.96 -6.36
C ARG A 337 -6.91 6.20 -4.87
N VAL A 338 -7.60 5.29 -4.20
CA VAL A 338 -7.88 5.37 -2.76
C VAL A 338 -6.59 5.32 -1.93
N LEU A 339 -5.63 4.50 -2.32
CA LEU A 339 -4.39 4.28 -1.59
C LEU A 339 -3.27 5.29 -1.92
N ALA A 340 -3.32 5.94 -3.09
CA ALA A 340 -2.25 6.80 -3.57
C ALA A 340 -1.87 7.93 -2.59
N PRO A 341 -2.82 8.66 -1.96
CA PRO A 341 -2.46 9.68 -0.97
C PRO A 341 -1.70 9.10 0.23
N ALA A 342 -2.15 7.96 0.75
CA ALA A 342 -1.51 7.31 1.91
C ALA A 342 -0.12 6.74 1.58
N VAL A 343 0.08 6.26 0.33
CA VAL A 343 1.33 5.62 -0.08
C VAL A 343 2.32 6.61 -0.67
N ILE A 344 1.88 7.65 -1.39
CA ILE A 344 2.79 8.54 -2.15
C ILE A 344 3.11 9.82 -1.37
N ALA A 345 2.13 10.44 -0.69
CA ALA A 345 2.26 11.82 -0.23
C ALA A 345 3.46 12.05 0.71
N HIS A 346 3.76 11.09 1.60
CA HIS A 346 4.89 11.20 2.55
C HIS A 346 6.26 10.98 1.90
N ARG A 347 6.31 10.64 0.61
CA ARG A 347 7.52 10.41 -0.19
C ARG A 347 7.87 11.58 -1.09
N LEU A 348 7.04 12.64 -1.08
CA LEU A 348 7.25 13.82 -1.91
C LEU A 348 7.93 14.94 -1.14
N ILE A 349 8.99 15.48 -1.71
CA ILE A 349 9.58 16.74 -1.23
C ILE A 349 9.04 17.87 -2.10
N LEU A 350 8.25 18.73 -1.49
CA LEU A 350 7.71 19.89 -2.19
C LEU A 350 8.79 20.97 -2.43
N SER A 351 8.65 21.68 -3.54
CA SER A 351 9.51 22.83 -3.84
C SER A 351 9.36 23.93 -2.76
N PRO A 352 10.39 24.74 -2.52
CA PRO A 352 10.31 25.84 -1.56
C PRO A 352 9.13 26.76 -1.85
N SER A 353 8.89 27.08 -3.13
CA SER A 353 7.77 27.93 -3.57
C SER A 353 6.40 27.30 -3.27
N ALA A 354 6.26 25.98 -3.42
CA ALA A 354 5.02 25.26 -3.08
C ALA A 354 4.77 25.29 -1.57
N ARG A 355 5.82 25.06 -0.76
CA ARG A 355 5.74 25.15 0.71
C ARG A 355 5.34 26.55 1.19
N MET A 356 5.91 27.60 0.59
CA MET A 356 5.55 28.99 0.92
C MET A 356 4.09 29.31 0.59
N ARG A 357 3.51 28.65 -0.43
CA ARG A 357 2.07 28.77 -0.76
C ARG A 357 1.18 27.91 0.14
N GLY A 358 1.72 27.14 1.07
CA GLY A 358 0.96 26.27 1.97
C GLY A 358 0.42 25.00 1.31
N ILE A 359 0.92 24.63 0.11
CA ILE A 359 0.49 23.43 -0.60
C ILE A 359 0.93 22.19 0.18
N LYS A 360 0.03 21.21 0.33
CA LYS A 360 0.30 19.93 0.99
C LYS A 360 0.61 18.85 -0.04
N SER A 361 1.51 17.91 0.31
CA SER A 361 1.85 16.79 -0.58
C SER A 361 0.64 15.94 -0.97
N ALA A 362 -0.35 15.79 -0.08
CA ALA A 362 -1.59 15.09 -0.39
C ALA A 362 -2.43 15.80 -1.48
N GLU A 363 -2.43 17.13 -1.50
CA GLU A 363 -3.12 17.91 -2.54
C GLU A 363 -2.46 17.70 -3.91
N VAL A 364 -1.12 17.66 -3.94
CA VAL A 364 -0.39 17.34 -5.18
C VAL A 364 -0.76 15.95 -5.70
N VAL A 365 -0.82 14.94 -4.83
CA VAL A 365 -1.24 13.59 -5.23
C VAL A 365 -2.67 13.58 -5.75
N ASN A 366 -3.59 14.27 -5.10
CA ASN A 366 -4.98 14.37 -5.53
C ASN A 366 -5.12 15.07 -6.89
N ASN A 367 -4.33 16.10 -7.17
CA ASN A 367 -4.29 16.75 -8.48
C ASN A 367 -3.80 15.76 -9.57
N LEU A 368 -2.72 15.04 -9.30
CA LEU A 368 -2.19 14.02 -10.21
C LEU A 368 -3.19 12.88 -10.47
N LEU A 369 -3.99 12.48 -9.47
CA LEU A 369 -5.06 11.49 -9.65
C LEU A 369 -6.16 11.97 -10.63
N ASN A 370 -6.33 13.28 -10.79
CA ASN A 370 -7.27 13.87 -11.75
C ASN A 370 -6.63 14.09 -13.13
N GLU A 371 -5.32 14.28 -13.20
CA GLU A 371 -4.57 14.53 -14.44
C GLU A 371 -4.20 13.22 -15.16
N VAL A 372 -3.74 12.21 -14.43
CA VAL A 372 -3.31 10.93 -14.99
C VAL A 372 -4.53 10.11 -15.42
N ALA A 373 -4.58 9.74 -16.69
CA ALA A 373 -5.71 9.00 -17.25
C ALA A 373 -5.86 7.62 -16.61
N VAL A 374 -7.09 7.32 -16.17
CA VAL A 374 -7.45 6.00 -15.66
C VAL A 374 -7.60 5.03 -16.84
N PRO A 375 -6.96 3.86 -16.82
CA PRO A 375 -7.05 2.91 -17.92
C PRO A 375 -8.48 2.39 -18.10
N GLY A 376 -8.95 2.34 -19.34
CA GLY A 376 -10.27 1.82 -19.70
C GLY A 376 -11.42 2.84 -19.60
N VAL A 377 -11.17 4.07 -19.17
CA VAL A 377 -12.13 5.16 -19.22
C VAL A 377 -11.77 6.05 -20.41
N ALA A 378 -12.60 6.09 -21.44
CA ALA A 378 -12.49 7.09 -22.51
C ALA A 378 -12.79 8.47 -21.90
N ARG A 379 -11.89 9.45 -22.13
CA ARG A 379 -12.16 10.86 -21.81
C ARG A 379 -13.12 11.44 -22.83
#